data_03a1698eb6c95d6043cddc9392ef5ad6
#
_entry.id   03a1698eb6c95d6043cddc9392ef5ad6
#
_cell.length_a   1.000
_cell.length_b   1.000
_cell.length_c   1.000
_cell.angle_alpha   90.00
_cell.angle_beta   90.00
_cell.angle_gamma   90.00
#
_symmetry.space_group_name_H-M   'P 1'
#
loop_
_entity.id
_entity.type
_entity.pdbx_description
1 polymer ?
#
loop_
_entity_poly.entity_id
_entity_poly.type
_entity_poly.pdbx_seq_one_letter_code
_entity_poly.pdbx_strand_id
1 'polypeptide(L)'
;MPARLMLSGVTGAGKTWTGLEICTVLAEGDRTRIMGIDTEHGSMLTYADNFPGFRHLRWNPPYDPVELRDVIEEIDATRPDITVLDIDSFTHFWRGVLEIADGKFGGWKEARPAHSKLIDTLLSTRLHVVLCVREKMEYLAETNASGRQQVTKVGLAPQQDGDLAYEMNVAVQIDLNHRIEVTKSRCPAVPVGRLYQPERAVLMAQDYKEWLAGGDPPADEATIKAVTALFSFLTEDRARLEFKRQFVSEWGMPGSLTEMKAQQAAEWVRGTLSIPDDWTAPEPVTAPQEGPPVAPATEPQQEEPVSAPAEPTEPVVMPIDQPTEGGSDQMAGPTDEVSPERVESAEPADERRPIRPGRRS
;
A
#
# COMPACT_ATOMS: atom_id res chain seq x y z
N MET A 1 1.98 17.50 9.58
CA MET A 1 2.82 16.30 9.75
C MET A 1 3.16 15.74 8.38
N PRO A 2 4.40 15.26 8.10
CA PRO A 2 4.72 14.67 6.79
C PRO A 2 3.98 13.35 6.53
N ALA A 3 3.59 13.11 5.27
CA ALA A 3 2.99 11.87 4.84
C ALA A 3 4.00 10.71 4.84
N ARG A 4 3.54 9.51 5.22
CA ARG A 4 4.25 8.24 5.08
C ARG A 4 3.26 7.24 4.44
N LEU A 5 3.38 7.04 3.13
CA LEU A 5 2.42 6.27 2.37
C LEU A 5 3.13 5.17 1.57
N MET A 6 2.57 3.96 1.60
CA MET A 6 3.04 2.83 0.82
C MET A 6 1.97 2.39 -0.17
N LEU A 7 2.36 2.23 -1.43
CA LEU A 7 1.56 1.69 -2.52
C LEU A 7 2.12 0.31 -2.88
N SER A 8 1.38 -0.76 -2.67
CA SER A 8 1.77 -2.09 -3.09
C SER A 8 0.94 -2.58 -4.28
N GLY A 9 1.49 -3.47 -5.08
CA GLY A 9 0.78 -4.07 -6.21
C GLY A 9 1.72 -4.78 -7.18
N VAL A 10 1.16 -5.65 -7.99
CA VAL A 10 1.90 -6.36 -9.05
C VAL A 10 2.36 -5.40 -10.15
N THR A 11 3.27 -5.86 -11.00
CA THR A 11 3.68 -5.08 -12.18
C THR A 11 2.47 -4.83 -13.07
N GLY A 12 2.30 -3.58 -13.53
CA GLY A 12 1.14 -3.17 -14.35
C GLY A 12 -0.09 -2.75 -13.55
N ALA A 13 -0.09 -2.82 -12.21
CA ALA A 13 -1.21 -2.38 -11.39
C ALA A 13 -1.42 -0.85 -11.34
N GLY A 14 -0.53 -0.04 -11.92
CA GLY A 14 -0.67 1.43 -11.97
C GLY A 14 -0.03 2.18 -10.79
N LYS A 15 0.89 1.55 -10.03
CA LYS A 15 1.58 2.17 -8.89
C LYS A 15 2.22 3.52 -9.21
N THR A 16 3.02 3.58 -10.26
CA THR A 16 3.73 4.80 -10.70
C THR A 16 2.76 5.94 -11.01
N TRP A 17 1.69 5.67 -11.76
CA TRP A 17 0.65 6.67 -12.04
C TRP A 17 -0.03 7.18 -10.77
N THR A 18 -0.54 6.24 -9.97
CA THR A 18 -1.23 6.56 -8.71
C THR A 18 -0.29 7.28 -7.73
N GLY A 19 0.99 6.88 -7.67
CA GLY A 19 2.02 7.55 -6.88
C GLY A 19 2.18 9.02 -7.28
N LEU A 20 2.33 9.30 -8.58
CA LEU A 20 2.46 10.66 -9.10
C LEU A 20 1.19 11.52 -8.89
N GLU A 21 -0.02 10.93 -8.96
CA GLU A 21 -1.26 11.61 -8.61
C GLU A 21 -1.27 12.04 -7.13
N ILE A 22 -0.96 11.09 -6.24
CA ILE A 22 -0.89 11.34 -4.79
C ILE A 22 0.19 12.38 -4.48
N CYS A 23 1.39 12.22 -5.06
CA CYS A 23 2.48 13.20 -4.91
C CYS A 23 2.07 14.59 -5.37
N THR A 24 1.31 14.72 -6.46
CA THR A 24 0.78 16.00 -6.95
C THR A 24 -0.12 16.68 -5.91
N VAL A 25 -1.00 15.90 -5.24
CA VAL A 25 -1.86 16.42 -4.16
C VAL A 25 -1.03 16.86 -2.96
N LEU A 26 -0.06 16.05 -2.54
CA LEU A 26 0.82 16.34 -1.41
C LEU A 26 1.71 17.57 -1.68
N ALA A 27 2.12 17.77 -2.94
CA ALA A 27 2.88 18.94 -3.41
C ALA A 27 2.01 20.17 -3.69
N GLU A 28 0.72 20.16 -3.31
CA GLU A 28 -0.22 21.28 -3.50
C GLU A 28 -0.43 21.68 -4.97
N GLY A 29 -0.28 20.70 -5.87
CA GLY A 29 -0.38 20.90 -7.32
C GLY A 29 0.92 21.37 -7.99
N ASP A 30 1.92 21.81 -7.24
CA ASP A 30 3.23 22.20 -7.77
C ASP A 30 4.15 20.98 -7.90
N ARG A 31 4.14 20.36 -9.06
CA ARG A 31 4.95 19.16 -9.33
C ARG A 31 6.46 19.42 -9.34
N THR A 32 6.92 20.67 -9.45
CA THR A 32 8.35 21.00 -9.35
C THR A 32 8.91 20.70 -7.96
N ARG A 33 8.03 20.53 -6.98
CA ARG A 33 8.35 20.16 -5.59
C ARG A 33 8.44 18.65 -5.34
N ILE A 34 8.25 17.84 -6.38
CA ILE A 34 8.32 16.37 -6.32
C ILE A 34 9.70 15.92 -6.82
N MET A 35 10.36 15.06 -6.03
CA MET A 35 11.53 14.30 -6.44
C MET A 35 11.13 12.83 -6.59
N GLY A 36 11.16 12.32 -7.81
CA GLY A 36 10.97 10.91 -8.11
C GLY A 36 12.32 10.18 -8.18
N ILE A 37 12.54 9.19 -7.33
CA ILE A 37 13.66 8.25 -7.40
C ILE A 37 13.19 7.00 -8.13
N ASP A 38 13.67 6.82 -9.36
CA ASP A 38 13.24 5.76 -10.28
C ASP A 38 14.31 4.68 -10.39
N THR A 39 14.00 3.50 -9.88
CA THR A 39 14.84 2.30 -9.99
C THR A 39 14.37 1.37 -11.11
N GLU A 40 13.29 1.74 -11.83
CA GLU A 40 12.69 0.95 -12.90
C GLU A 40 13.12 1.44 -14.31
N HIS A 41 14.40 1.76 -14.46
CA HIS A 41 15.05 2.10 -15.74
C HIS A 41 14.46 3.32 -16.45
N GLY A 42 13.83 4.25 -15.74
CA GLY A 42 13.23 5.45 -16.32
C GLY A 42 11.75 5.27 -16.65
N SER A 43 11.08 4.27 -16.11
CA SER A 43 9.65 4.02 -16.34
C SER A 43 8.77 5.19 -15.91
N MET A 44 9.17 5.90 -14.85
CA MET A 44 8.48 7.09 -14.37
C MET A 44 8.42 8.20 -15.42
N LEU A 45 9.44 8.34 -16.27
CA LEU A 45 9.48 9.33 -17.34
C LEU A 45 8.45 9.10 -18.45
N THR A 46 7.92 7.90 -18.59
CA THR A 46 6.84 7.62 -19.56
C THR A 46 5.58 8.42 -19.25
N TYR A 47 5.46 8.93 -18.03
CA TYR A 47 4.33 9.74 -17.57
C TYR A 47 4.64 11.26 -17.51
N ALA A 48 5.81 11.69 -18.00
CA ALA A 48 6.23 13.09 -17.90
C ALA A 48 5.29 14.07 -18.61
N ASP A 49 4.65 13.67 -19.71
CA ASP A 49 3.66 14.49 -20.41
C ASP A 49 2.35 14.64 -19.61
N ASN A 50 1.98 13.62 -18.81
CA ASN A 50 0.78 13.65 -17.97
C ASN A 50 1.02 14.41 -16.65
N PHE A 51 2.26 14.33 -16.14
CA PHE A 51 2.70 14.96 -14.89
C PHE A 51 3.90 15.89 -15.13
N PRO A 52 3.76 16.96 -15.92
CA PRO A 52 4.91 17.80 -16.25
C PRO A 52 5.47 18.49 -15.00
N GLY A 53 6.80 18.59 -14.93
CA GLY A 53 7.50 19.40 -13.95
C GLY A 53 8.13 18.66 -12.78
N PHE A 54 7.76 17.40 -12.49
CA PHE A 54 8.44 16.67 -11.42
C PHE A 54 9.92 16.45 -11.75
N ARG A 55 10.75 16.36 -10.72
CA ARG A 55 12.17 16.08 -10.84
C ARG A 55 12.40 14.59 -10.77
N HIS A 56 13.32 14.10 -11.60
CA HIS A 56 13.57 12.67 -11.77
C HIS A 56 15.03 12.35 -11.50
N LEU A 57 15.26 11.43 -10.58
CA LEU A 57 16.55 10.83 -10.30
C LEU A 57 16.51 9.34 -10.69
N ARG A 58 17.16 9.00 -11.80
CA ARG A 58 17.32 7.61 -12.20
C ARG A 58 18.36 6.94 -11.34
N TRP A 59 17.98 5.82 -10.70
CA TRP A 59 18.86 5.01 -9.89
C TRP A 59 19.20 3.70 -10.60
N ASN A 60 20.49 3.40 -10.71
CA ASN A 60 20.97 2.14 -11.27
C ASN A 60 21.60 1.28 -10.16
N PRO A 61 21.70 -0.04 -10.34
CA PRO A 61 22.41 -0.90 -9.39
C PRO A 61 23.85 -0.40 -9.12
N PRO A 62 24.38 -0.60 -7.92
CA PRO A 62 23.78 -1.30 -6.79
C PRO A 62 22.68 -0.50 -6.12
N TYR A 63 21.70 -1.19 -5.49
CA TYR A 63 20.62 -0.55 -4.73
C TYR A 63 20.98 -0.52 -3.25
N ASP A 64 22.03 0.24 -2.92
CA ASP A 64 22.55 0.32 -1.56
C ASP A 64 21.60 1.14 -0.65
N PRO A 65 21.11 0.57 0.46
CA PRO A 65 20.27 1.28 1.40
C PRO A 65 20.98 2.45 2.09
N VAL A 66 22.30 2.40 2.23
CA VAL A 66 23.11 3.49 2.81
C VAL A 66 23.18 4.67 1.86
N GLU A 67 23.45 4.43 0.58
CA GLU A 67 23.47 5.48 -0.44
C GLU A 67 22.09 6.16 -0.58
N LEU A 68 21.00 5.38 -0.56
CA LEU A 68 19.65 5.97 -0.60
C LEU A 68 19.38 6.86 0.62
N ARG A 69 19.77 6.41 1.81
CA ARG A 69 19.67 7.22 3.03
C ARG A 69 20.40 8.54 2.86
N ASP A 70 21.65 8.51 2.43
CA ASP A 70 22.50 9.70 2.28
C ASP A 70 21.90 10.68 1.27
N VAL A 71 21.35 10.20 0.16
CA VAL A 71 20.64 11.03 -0.83
C VAL A 71 19.38 11.66 -0.24
N ILE A 72 18.60 10.94 0.56
CA ILE A 72 17.42 11.50 1.24
C ILE A 72 17.82 12.59 2.22
N GLU A 73 18.86 12.37 3.02
CA GLU A 73 19.40 13.35 3.96
C GLU A 73 19.94 14.59 3.25
N GLU A 74 20.62 14.41 2.10
CA GLU A 74 21.09 15.53 1.26
C GLU A 74 19.92 16.35 0.71
N ILE A 75 18.90 15.69 0.15
CA ILE A 75 17.70 16.39 -0.35
C ILE A 75 17.02 17.15 0.80
N ASP A 76 16.88 16.52 1.95
CA ASP A 76 16.24 17.13 3.11
C ASP A 76 16.99 18.38 3.58
N ALA A 77 18.31 18.34 3.62
CA ALA A 77 19.16 19.42 4.09
C ALA A 77 19.35 20.55 3.07
N THR A 78 19.46 20.21 1.77
CA THR A 78 19.93 21.18 0.75
C THR A 78 18.85 21.63 -0.23
N ARG A 79 17.68 20.95 -0.29
CA ARG A 79 16.64 21.22 -1.29
C ARG A 79 15.31 21.60 -0.63
N PRO A 80 15.21 22.82 -0.04
CA PRO A 80 13.96 23.30 0.58
C PRO A 80 12.81 23.42 -0.41
N ASP A 81 13.10 23.49 -1.71
CA ASP A 81 12.14 23.50 -2.80
C ASP A 81 11.47 22.15 -3.03
N ILE A 82 12.06 21.04 -2.59
CA ILE A 82 11.46 19.69 -2.62
C ILE A 82 10.67 19.44 -1.33
N THR A 83 9.43 18.98 -1.48
CA THR A 83 8.55 18.66 -0.35
C THR A 83 8.00 17.23 -0.39
N VAL A 84 8.06 16.58 -1.56
CA VAL A 84 7.56 15.21 -1.75
C VAL A 84 8.65 14.35 -2.39
N LEU A 85 8.85 13.18 -1.85
CA LEU A 85 9.73 12.14 -2.35
C LEU A 85 8.87 10.94 -2.77
N ASP A 86 9.00 10.52 -4.04
CA ASP A 86 8.41 9.30 -4.59
C ASP A 86 9.52 8.30 -4.92
N ILE A 87 9.47 7.09 -4.36
CA ILE A 87 10.48 6.05 -4.62
C ILE A 87 9.83 4.87 -5.33
N ASP A 88 10.08 4.73 -6.61
CA ASP A 88 9.57 3.66 -7.47
C ASP A 88 10.69 2.89 -8.19
N SER A 89 11.02 1.70 -7.74
CA SER A 89 10.41 0.86 -6.72
C SER A 89 11.31 0.72 -5.48
N PHE A 90 10.77 0.93 -4.30
CA PHE A 90 11.50 0.72 -3.04
C PHE A 90 11.91 -0.75 -2.83
N THR A 91 11.23 -1.69 -3.48
CA THR A 91 11.56 -3.13 -3.48
C THR A 91 13.01 -3.41 -3.88
N HIS A 92 13.60 -2.60 -4.77
CA HIS A 92 14.99 -2.83 -5.20
C HIS A 92 15.98 -2.58 -4.06
N PHE A 93 15.76 -1.59 -3.22
CA PHE A 93 16.61 -1.33 -2.04
C PHE A 93 16.47 -2.43 -0.99
N TRP A 94 15.27 -3.02 -0.84
CA TRP A 94 15.12 -4.22 -0.01
C TRP A 94 15.93 -5.40 -0.55
N ARG A 95 15.97 -5.60 -1.87
CA ARG A 95 16.85 -6.62 -2.48
C ARG A 95 18.30 -6.33 -2.19
N GLY A 96 18.73 -5.07 -2.24
CA GLY A 96 20.08 -4.66 -1.85
C GLY A 96 20.41 -5.03 -0.40
N VAL A 97 19.46 -4.87 0.52
CA VAL A 97 19.59 -5.34 1.92
C VAL A 97 19.78 -6.86 1.97
N LEU A 98 18.97 -7.62 1.21
CA LEU A 98 19.10 -9.08 1.15
C LEU A 98 20.44 -9.52 0.54
N GLU A 99 20.93 -8.86 -0.49
CA GLU A 99 22.26 -9.14 -1.10
C GLU A 99 23.40 -8.93 -0.09
N ILE A 100 23.33 -7.88 0.75
CA ILE A 100 24.30 -7.69 1.84
C ILE A 100 24.19 -8.84 2.86
N ALA A 101 22.98 -9.29 3.17
CA ALA A 101 22.72 -10.34 4.14
C ALA A 101 23.20 -11.72 3.64
N ASP A 102 22.96 -12.07 2.37
CA ASP A 102 23.22 -13.39 1.80
C ASP A 102 24.70 -13.61 1.45
N GLY A 103 25.46 -12.52 1.25
CA GLY A 103 26.86 -12.59 0.80
C GLY A 103 27.85 -13.12 1.83
N LYS A 104 27.51 -13.22 3.14
CA LYS A 104 28.47 -13.52 4.20
C LYS A 104 27.81 -14.22 5.40
N PHE A 105 28.56 -15.13 6.06
CA PHE A 105 28.15 -15.62 7.37
C PHE A 105 27.97 -14.45 8.36
N GLY A 106 26.76 -14.28 8.89
CA GLY A 106 26.43 -13.16 9.77
C GLY A 106 26.08 -11.86 9.04
N GLY A 107 25.84 -11.87 7.71
CA GLY A 107 25.50 -10.69 6.89
C GLY A 107 24.29 -9.91 7.37
N TRP A 108 23.31 -10.55 8.02
CA TRP A 108 22.19 -9.87 8.68
C TRP A 108 22.62 -8.91 9.80
N LYS A 109 23.74 -9.19 10.46
CA LYS A 109 24.29 -8.29 11.48
C LYS A 109 24.75 -6.95 10.89
N GLU A 110 25.15 -6.95 9.61
CA GLU A 110 25.53 -5.76 8.85
C GLU A 110 24.33 -5.12 8.14
N ALA A 111 23.52 -5.92 7.47
CA ALA A 111 22.39 -5.48 6.66
C ALA A 111 21.26 -4.84 7.49
N ARG A 112 20.90 -5.43 8.64
CA ARG A 112 19.80 -4.93 9.48
C ARG A 112 20.00 -3.51 10.00
N PRO A 113 21.18 -3.11 10.53
CA PRO A 113 21.42 -1.73 10.93
C PRO A 113 21.32 -0.73 9.77
N ALA A 114 21.81 -1.08 8.58
CA ALA A 114 21.70 -0.22 7.41
C ALA A 114 20.25 -0.01 6.99
N HIS A 115 19.47 -1.08 6.95
CA HIS A 115 18.02 -1.02 6.68
C HIS A 115 17.26 -0.20 7.74
N SER A 116 17.48 -0.47 9.03
CA SER A 116 16.81 0.27 10.11
C SER A 116 17.09 1.77 10.03
N LYS A 117 18.34 2.17 9.78
CA LYS A 117 18.68 3.58 9.61
C LYS A 117 18.00 4.23 8.40
N LEU A 118 17.88 3.51 7.28
CA LEU A 118 17.13 4.00 6.13
C LEU A 118 15.65 4.21 6.48
N ILE A 119 15.03 3.27 7.19
CA ILE A 119 13.64 3.42 7.64
C ILE A 119 13.51 4.61 8.61
N ASP A 120 14.42 4.75 9.58
CA ASP A 120 14.43 5.90 10.50
C ASP A 120 14.53 7.24 9.75
N THR A 121 15.38 7.32 8.72
CA THR A 121 15.49 8.51 7.86
C THR A 121 14.19 8.78 7.10
N LEU A 122 13.58 7.76 6.50
CA LEU A 122 12.27 7.89 5.84
C LEU A 122 11.17 8.38 6.77
N LEU A 123 11.21 7.97 8.04
CA LEU A 123 10.23 8.36 9.04
C LEU A 123 10.46 9.77 9.61
N SER A 124 11.73 10.19 9.72
CA SER A 124 12.11 11.47 10.36
C SER A 124 12.22 12.66 9.41
N THR A 125 12.43 12.43 8.11
CA THR A 125 12.56 13.50 7.12
C THR A 125 11.33 14.43 7.11
N ARG A 126 11.55 15.73 6.81
CA ARG A 126 10.46 16.70 6.60
C ARG A 126 9.65 16.46 5.32
N LEU A 127 10.17 15.66 4.40
CA LEU A 127 9.52 15.38 3.12
C LEU A 127 8.28 14.49 3.33
N HIS A 128 7.25 14.67 2.54
CA HIS A 128 6.24 13.65 2.33
C HIS A 128 6.88 12.47 1.58
N VAL A 129 6.68 11.26 2.03
CA VAL A 129 7.28 10.05 1.43
C VAL A 129 6.18 9.13 0.90
N VAL A 130 6.31 8.80 -0.39
CA VAL A 130 5.48 7.81 -1.09
C VAL A 130 6.41 6.70 -1.57
N LEU A 131 6.11 5.45 -1.19
CA LEU A 131 6.89 4.26 -1.54
C LEU A 131 6.06 3.34 -2.43
N CYS A 132 6.52 3.11 -3.66
CA CYS A 132 5.98 2.08 -4.53
C CYS A 132 6.69 0.74 -4.26
N VAL A 133 5.93 -0.29 -3.92
CA VAL A 133 6.41 -1.63 -3.58
C VAL A 133 5.81 -2.66 -4.52
N ARG A 134 6.64 -3.56 -5.06
CA ARG A 134 6.16 -4.67 -5.88
C ARG A 134 5.61 -5.78 -5.02
N GLU A 135 4.62 -6.49 -5.52
CA GLU A 135 4.09 -7.70 -4.90
C GLU A 135 4.50 -8.96 -5.65
N LYS A 136 4.62 -10.03 -4.91
CA LYS A 136 4.78 -11.38 -5.45
C LYS A 136 3.77 -12.34 -4.82
N MET A 137 3.54 -13.46 -5.50
CA MET A 137 2.76 -14.55 -4.94
C MET A 137 3.50 -15.16 -3.76
N GLU A 138 2.82 -15.23 -2.62
CA GLU A 138 3.32 -15.89 -1.41
C GLU A 138 2.75 -17.31 -1.33
N TYR A 139 3.61 -18.24 -0.91
CA TYR A 139 3.28 -19.64 -0.72
C TYR A 139 3.65 -20.05 0.71
N LEU A 140 2.72 -20.67 1.42
CA LEU A 140 3.00 -21.30 2.70
C LEU A 140 3.32 -22.79 2.47
N ALA A 141 4.46 -23.22 2.99
CA ALA A 141 4.81 -24.62 3.05
C ALA A 141 4.44 -25.17 4.43
N GLU A 142 3.37 -25.93 4.51
CA GLU A 142 2.93 -26.61 5.75
C GLU A 142 3.29 -28.07 5.69
N THR A 143 3.79 -28.62 6.81
CA THR A 143 3.98 -30.07 6.94
C THR A 143 2.70 -30.68 7.47
N ASN A 144 2.01 -31.47 6.65
CA ASN A 144 0.78 -32.14 7.07
C ASN A 144 1.05 -33.22 8.14
N ALA A 145 0.00 -33.73 8.76
CA ALA A 145 0.08 -34.77 9.80
C ALA A 145 0.79 -36.08 9.36
N SER A 146 0.98 -36.28 8.05
CA SER A 146 1.73 -37.39 7.46
C SER A 146 3.21 -37.09 7.16
N GLY A 147 3.71 -35.92 7.59
CA GLY A 147 5.12 -35.49 7.37
C GLY A 147 5.44 -35.04 5.96
N ARG A 148 4.43 -34.85 5.09
CA ARG A 148 4.64 -34.32 3.73
C ARG A 148 4.45 -32.81 3.72
N GLN A 149 5.35 -32.11 3.04
CA GLN A 149 5.21 -30.67 2.78
C GLN A 149 4.07 -30.45 1.77
N GLN A 150 3.12 -29.62 2.15
CA GLN A 150 2.06 -29.12 1.29
C GLN A 150 2.28 -27.63 1.09
N VAL A 151 2.42 -27.21 -0.17
CA VAL A 151 2.57 -25.79 -0.52
C VAL A 151 1.21 -25.22 -0.86
N THR A 152 0.75 -24.30 -0.04
CA THR A 152 -0.53 -23.60 -0.23
C THR A 152 -0.26 -22.16 -0.71
N LYS A 153 -0.95 -21.76 -1.76
CA LYS A 153 -0.92 -20.39 -2.27
C LYS A 153 -1.71 -19.48 -1.32
N VAL A 154 -1.04 -18.51 -0.70
CA VAL A 154 -1.65 -17.61 0.31
C VAL A 154 -2.26 -16.38 -0.34
N GLY A 155 -1.54 -15.73 -1.26
CA GLY A 155 -1.97 -14.50 -1.90
C GLY A 155 -0.80 -13.68 -2.44
N LEU A 156 -1.06 -12.41 -2.68
CA LEU A 156 -0.03 -11.44 -3.04
C LEU A 156 0.50 -10.80 -1.76
N ALA A 157 1.83 -10.73 -1.64
CA ALA A 157 2.49 -10.04 -0.53
C ALA A 157 3.53 -9.03 -1.05
N PRO A 158 3.67 -7.87 -0.39
CA PRO A 158 4.70 -6.89 -0.73
C PRO A 158 6.10 -7.49 -0.63
N GLN A 159 6.94 -7.24 -1.64
CA GLN A 159 8.35 -7.64 -1.61
C GLN A 159 9.15 -6.61 -0.81
N GLN A 160 9.03 -6.68 0.49
CA GLN A 160 9.61 -5.74 1.44
C GLN A 160 9.71 -6.38 2.82
N ASP A 161 10.40 -5.72 3.76
CA ASP A 161 10.36 -6.07 5.18
C ASP A 161 8.90 -6.07 5.65
N GLY A 162 8.50 -7.13 6.37
CA GLY A 162 7.12 -7.29 6.84
C GLY A 162 6.64 -6.14 7.73
N ASP A 163 7.57 -5.48 8.42
CA ASP A 163 7.25 -4.40 9.36
C ASP A 163 7.06 -3.03 8.67
N LEU A 164 7.55 -2.85 7.43
CA LEU A 164 7.49 -1.55 6.75
C LEU A 164 6.08 -0.96 6.69
N ALA A 165 5.08 -1.77 6.38
CA ALA A 165 3.70 -1.31 6.28
C ALA A 165 3.16 -0.76 7.62
N TYR A 166 3.62 -1.31 8.75
CA TYR A 166 3.22 -0.85 10.08
C TYR A 166 3.82 0.52 10.43
N GLU A 167 4.98 0.86 9.87
CA GLU A 167 5.62 2.15 10.07
C GLU A 167 4.94 3.27 9.26
N MET A 168 4.33 2.95 8.13
CA MET A 168 3.64 3.94 7.31
C MET A 168 2.37 4.48 8.01
N ASN A 169 1.95 5.72 7.70
CA ASN A 169 0.65 6.23 8.15
C ASN A 169 -0.49 5.52 7.43
N VAL A 170 -0.35 5.33 6.12
CA VAL A 170 -1.31 4.66 5.25
C VAL A 170 -0.57 3.68 4.36
N ALA A 171 -1.10 2.47 4.21
CA ALA A 171 -0.68 1.50 3.21
C ALA A 171 -1.88 1.07 2.39
N VAL A 172 -1.68 1.01 1.07
CA VAL A 172 -2.73 0.60 0.13
C VAL A 172 -2.20 -0.45 -0.83
N GLN A 173 -3.09 -1.31 -1.29
CA GLN A 173 -2.86 -2.29 -2.34
C GLN A 173 -3.60 -1.86 -3.61
N ILE A 174 -2.93 -1.98 -4.76
CA ILE A 174 -3.51 -1.67 -6.07
C ILE A 174 -3.62 -2.96 -6.88
N ASP A 175 -4.82 -3.29 -7.32
CA ASP A 175 -5.08 -4.48 -8.13
C ASP A 175 -4.87 -4.22 -9.65
N LEU A 176 -5.00 -5.27 -10.47
CA LEU A 176 -4.87 -5.16 -11.93
C LEU A 176 -6.00 -4.36 -12.61
N ASN A 177 -7.07 -4.07 -11.91
CA ASN A 177 -8.12 -3.16 -12.36
C ASN A 177 -7.89 -1.73 -11.85
N HIS A 178 -6.69 -1.46 -11.32
CA HIS A 178 -6.26 -0.20 -10.74
C HIS A 178 -7.08 0.27 -9.54
N ARG A 179 -7.85 -0.63 -8.89
CA ARG A 179 -8.60 -0.31 -7.69
C ARG A 179 -7.64 -0.28 -6.49
N ILE A 180 -7.85 0.68 -5.62
CA ILE A 180 -7.00 0.94 -4.47
C ILE A 180 -7.73 0.46 -3.22
N GLU A 181 -7.19 -0.52 -2.53
CA GLU A 181 -7.67 -1.01 -1.25
C GLU A 181 -6.77 -0.50 -0.12
N VAL A 182 -7.36 0.09 0.91
CA VAL A 182 -6.63 0.53 2.10
C VAL A 182 -6.38 -0.68 2.99
N THR A 183 -5.14 -1.14 3.06
CA THR A 183 -4.75 -2.32 3.84
C THR A 183 -4.33 -1.97 5.26
N LYS A 184 -3.82 -0.74 5.48
CA LYS A 184 -3.47 -0.20 6.79
C LYS A 184 -3.65 1.31 6.82
N SER A 185 -4.18 1.84 7.90
CA SER A 185 -4.34 3.29 8.06
C SER A 185 -4.29 3.72 9.52
N ARG A 186 -3.65 4.87 9.76
CA ARG A 186 -3.75 5.67 10.98
C ARG A 186 -4.64 6.90 10.76
N CYS A 187 -5.10 7.13 9.52
CA CYS A 187 -5.95 8.25 9.13
C CYS A 187 -7.42 7.84 9.17
N PRO A 188 -8.27 8.39 10.06
CA PRO A 188 -9.68 8.06 10.12
C PRO A 188 -10.45 8.37 8.84
N ALA A 189 -10.04 9.41 8.10
CA ALA A 189 -10.67 9.79 6.84
C ALA A 189 -10.37 8.80 5.68
N VAL A 190 -9.33 7.97 5.84
CA VAL A 190 -8.91 6.92 4.90
C VAL A 190 -8.93 5.56 5.63
N PRO A 191 -10.11 5.01 5.97
CA PRO A 191 -10.20 3.82 6.82
C PRO A 191 -9.79 2.54 6.11
N VAL A 192 -9.27 1.58 6.89
CA VAL A 192 -8.90 0.24 6.41
C VAL A 192 -10.10 -0.47 5.78
N GLY A 193 -9.86 -1.19 4.69
CA GLY A 193 -10.88 -1.91 3.92
C GLY A 193 -11.67 -1.02 2.95
N ARG A 194 -11.44 0.31 2.93
CA ARG A 194 -12.05 1.18 1.93
C ARG A 194 -11.44 0.92 0.56
N LEU A 195 -12.32 0.79 -0.44
CA LEU A 195 -11.97 0.64 -1.83
C LEU A 195 -12.19 1.96 -2.58
N TYR A 196 -11.18 2.41 -3.29
CA TYR A 196 -11.27 3.54 -4.19
C TYR A 196 -11.13 3.07 -5.63
N GLN A 197 -11.95 3.63 -6.51
CA GLN A 197 -11.76 3.50 -7.95
C GLN A 197 -10.54 4.32 -8.40
N PRO A 198 -9.91 3.99 -9.53
CA PRO A 198 -8.71 4.69 -9.99
C PRO A 198 -8.85 6.21 -10.02
N GLU A 199 -10.01 6.69 -10.48
CA GLU A 199 -10.31 8.13 -10.61
C GLU A 199 -10.46 8.84 -9.26
N ARG A 200 -10.49 8.10 -8.16
CA ARG A 200 -10.63 8.62 -6.79
C ARG A 200 -9.34 8.60 -5.97
N ALA A 201 -8.21 8.25 -6.57
CA ALA A 201 -6.90 8.32 -5.89
C ALA A 201 -6.63 9.72 -5.35
N VAL A 202 -6.96 10.75 -6.13
CA VAL A 202 -6.83 12.16 -5.75
C VAL A 202 -7.66 12.49 -4.51
N LEU A 203 -8.91 11.99 -4.42
CA LEU A 203 -9.77 12.23 -3.26
C LEU A 203 -9.20 11.57 -1.99
N MET A 204 -8.71 10.34 -2.10
CA MET A 204 -8.02 9.68 -0.99
C MET A 204 -6.81 10.49 -0.51
N ALA A 205 -6.02 11.01 -1.46
CA ALA A 205 -4.84 11.82 -1.15
C ALA A 205 -5.22 13.16 -0.51
N GLN A 206 -6.33 13.78 -0.91
CA GLN A 206 -6.86 15.01 -0.31
C GLN A 206 -7.31 14.77 1.13
N ASP A 207 -8.15 13.77 1.37
CA ASP A 207 -8.60 13.37 2.72
C ASP A 207 -7.39 13.09 3.63
N TYR A 208 -6.36 12.41 3.10
CA TYR A 208 -5.14 12.13 3.83
C TYR A 208 -4.32 13.38 4.13
N LYS A 209 -4.15 14.28 3.16
CA LYS A 209 -3.44 15.55 3.31
C LYS A 209 -4.10 16.46 4.34
N GLU A 210 -5.43 16.59 4.30
CA GLU A 210 -6.19 17.37 5.27
C GLU A 210 -5.95 16.87 6.70
N TRP A 211 -6.00 15.55 6.90
CA TRP A 211 -5.68 14.95 8.20
C TRP A 211 -4.24 15.27 8.65
N LEU A 212 -3.25 15.19 7.76
CA LEU A 212 -1.86 15.51 8.07
C LEU A 212 -1.65 16.98 8.48
N ALA A 213 -2.42 17.89 7.92
CA ALA A 213 -2.38 19.32 8.24
C ALA A 213 -2.92 19.63 9.66
N GLY A 214 -3.39 18.61 10.40
CA GLY A 214 -4.06 18.79 11.67
C GLY A 214 -5.50 19.23 11.46
N GLY A 215 -6.08 18.81 10.32
CA GLY A 215 -7.44 19.08 9.92
C GLY A 215 -8.46 18.62 10.95
N ASP A 216 -9.71 18.92 10.63
CA ASP A 216 -10.90 18.61 11.40
C ASP A 216 -10.74 17.29 12.19
N PRO A 217 -10.67 17.32 13.53
CA PRO A 217 -10.40 16.12 14.32
C PRO A 217 -11.49 15.07 14.10
N PRO A 218 -11.18 13.79 14.31
CA PRO A 218 -12.22 12.75 14.26
C PRO A 218 -13.36 13.13 15.21
N ALA A 219 -14.59 13.01 14.74
CA ALA A 219 -15.75 13.23 15.58
C ALA A 219 -15.70 12.28 16.79
N ASP A 220 -16.00 12.79 17.96
CA ASP A 220 -16.07 11.98 19.17
C ASP A 220 -17.27 10.99 19.11
N GLU A 221 -17.25 10.02 20.00
CA GLU A 221 -18.28 8.97 20.03
C GLU A 221 -19.68 9.54 20.26
N ALA A 222 -19.77 10.63 21.03
CA ALA A 222 -21.06 11.29 21.31
C ALA A 222 -21.62 11.94 20.04
N THR A 223 -20.77 12.63 19.28
CA THR A 223 -21.13 13.24 18.00
C THR A 223 -21.54 12.19 16.97
N ILE A 224 -20.80 11.08 16.86
CA ILE A 224 -21.17 9.97 15.97
C ILE A 224 -22.51 9.35 16.37
N LYS A 225 -22.72 9.13 17.66
CA LYS A 225 -24.01 8.64 18.18
C LYS A 225 -25.15 9.62 17.88
N ALA A 226 -24.93 10.93 18.02
CA ALA A 226 -25.94 11.94 17.68
C ALA A 226 -26.33 11.89 16.20
N VAL A 227 -25.36 11.81 15.27
CA VAL A 227 -25.63 11.67 13.83
C VAL A 227 -26.41 10.39 13.54
N THR A 228 -25.97 9.26 14.08
CA THR A 228 -26.61 7.96 13.83
C THR A 228 -27.98 7.82 14.48
N ALA A 229 -28.23 8.54 15.59
CA ALA A 229 -29.53 8.59 16.25
C ALA A 229 -30.60 9.23 15.36
N LEU A 230 -30.22 10.16 14.47
CA LEU A 230 -31.18 10.77 13.51
C LEU A 230 -31.81 9.72 12.58
N PHE A 231 -31.14 8.58 12.33
CA PHE A 231 -31.70 7.50 11.50
C PHE A 231 -32.94 6.85 12.16
N SER A 232 -33.12 6.99 13.47
CA SER A 232 -34.29 6.48 14.18
C SER A 232 -35.58 7.26 13.87
N PHE A 233 -35.46 8.41 13.19
CA PHE A 233 -36.60 9.12 12.63
C PHE A 233 -37.39 8.26 11.63
N LEU A 234 -36.67 7.37 10.93
CA LEU A 234 -37.31 6.37 10.07
C LEU A 234 -37.76 5.16 10.92
N THR A 235 -39.07 4.99 11.05
CA THR A 235 -39.65 3.91 11.85
C THR A 235 -39.60 2.54 11.16
N GLU A 236 -39.62 2.54 9.82
CA GLU A 236 -39.57 1.31 9.03
C GLU A 236 -38.12 0.84 8.85
N ASP A 237 -37.83 -0.41 9.23
CA ASP A 237 -36.47 -0.99 9.16
C ASP A 237 -35.89 -1.03 7.74
N ARG A 238 -36.75 -1.28 6.73
CA ARG A 238 -36.34 -1.29 5.33
C ARG A 238 -35.91 0.09 4.86
N ALA A 239 -36.71 1.11 5.13
CA ALA A 239 -36.40 2.50 4.79
C ALA A 239 -35.10 2.98 5.50
N ARG A 240 -34.97 2.62 6.78
CA ARG A 240 -33.78 2.91 7.57
C ARG A 240 -32.52 2.26 6.99
N LEU A 241 -32.60 1.00 6.54
CA LEU A 241 -31.47 0.30 5.95
C LEU A 241 -31.06 0.93 4.61
N GLU A 242 -32.04 1.28 3.79
CA GLU A 242 -31.79 1.93 2.50
C GLU A 242 -31.17 3.31 2.68
N PHE A 243 -31.67 4.10 3.62
CA PHE A 243 -31.10 5.39 3.97
C PHE A 243 -29.66 5.28 4.52
N LYS A 244 -29.39 4.29 5.37
CA LYS A 244 -28.01 4.02 5.85
C LYS A 244 -27.05 3.74 4.70
N ARG A 245 -27.48 3.00 3.67
CA ARG A 245 -26.66 2.77 2.46
C ARG A 245 -26.41 4.07 1.70
N GLN A 246 -27.43 4.89 1.54
CA GLN A 246 -27.29 6.22 0.92
C GLN A 246 -26.34 7.10 1.71
N PHE A 247 -26.49 7.15 3.04
CA PHE A 247 -25.59 7.89 3.92
C PHE A 247 -24.14 7.44 3.76
N VAL A 248 -23.87 6.13 3.78
CA VAL A 248 -22.51 5.59 3.62
C VAL A 248 -21.95 5.90 2.23
N SER A 249 -22.77 5.93 1.21
CA SER A 249 -22.34 6.31 -0.15
C SER A 249 -21.92 7.77 -0.24
N GLU A 250 -22.58 8.66 0.49
CA GLU A 250 -22.35 10.11 0.44
C GLU A 250 -21.23 10.55 1.41
N TRP A 251 -21.28 10.06 2.63
CA TRP A 251 -20.49 10.55 3.77
C TRP A 251 -19.41 9.55 4.23
N GLY A 252 -19.49 8.30 3.81
CA GLY A 252 -18.68 7.20 4.34
C GLY A 252 -19.28 6.59 5.62
N MET A 253 -18.51 5.71 6.27
CA MET A 253 -18.96 5.09 7.53
C MET A 253 -19.06 6.15 8.64
N PRO A 254 -20.11 6.13 9.47
CA PRO A 254 -20.28 7.12 10.54
C PRO A 254 -19.05 7.25 11.45
N GLY A 255 -18.40 6.13 11.79
CA GLY A 255 -17.20 6.11 12.64
C GLY A 255 -15.95 6.72 12.01
N SER A 256 -15.97 7.08 10.72
CA SER A 256 -14.87 7.75 10.03
C SER A 256 -15.10 9.25 9.80
N LEU A 257 -16.17 9.81 10.33
CA LEU A 257 -16.47 11.23 10.20
C LEU A 257 -15.52 12.06 11.07
N THR A 258 -15.13 13.21 10.55
CA THR A 258 -14.50 14.28 11.32
C THR A 258 -15.58 15.16 11.96
N GLU A 259 -15.22 16.02 12.93
CA GLU A 259 -16.20 16.88 13.61
C GLU A 259 -17.01 17.74 12.62
N MET A 260 -16.33 18.41 11.69
CA MET A 260 -16.99 19.25 10.68
C MET A 260 -17.85 18.40 9.74
N LYS A 261 -17.33 17.27 9.25
CA LYS A 261 -18.10 16.36 8.39
C LYS A 261 -19.30 15.76 9.13
N ALA A 262 -19.17 15.47 10.42
CA ALA A 262 -20.29 14.98 11.23
C ALA A 262 -21.40 16.03 11.39
N GLN A 263 -21.04 17.31 11.58
CA GLN A 263 -22.00 18.41 11.61
C GLN A 263 -22.72 18.56 10.26
N GLN A 264 -21.97 18.60 9.16
CA GLN A 264 -22.55 18.68 7.81
C GLN A 264 -23.43 17.46 7.48
N ALA A 265 -22.99 16.27 7.86
CA ALA A 265 -23.76 15.04 7.71
C ALA A 265 -25.06 15.07 8.52
N ALA A 266 -25.03 15.59 9.75
CA ALA A 266 -26.23 15.77 10.57
C ALA A 266 -27.23 16.73 9.92
N GLU A 267 -26.77 17.86 9.40
CA GLU A 267 -27.61 18.82 8.66
C GLU A 267 -28.19 18.18 7.39
N TRP A 268 -27.39 17.46 6.64
CA TRP A 268 -27.85 16.73 5.46
C TRP A 268 -28.91 15.68 5.79
N VAL A 269 -28.74 14.91 6.88
CA VAL A 269 -29.73 13.92 7.34
C VAL A 269 -31.02 14.62 7.71
N ARG A 270 -30.94 15.73 8.49
CA ARG A 270 -32.13 16.51 8.88
C ARG A 270 -32.87 17.05 7.68
N GLY A 271 -32.16 17.63 6.72
CA GLY A 271 -32.73 18.17 5.48
C GLY A 271 -33.36 17.08 4.61
N THR A 272 -32.65 15.95 4.39
CA THR A 272 -33.10 14.86 3.53
C THR A 272 -34.37 14.18 4.08
N LEU A 273 -34.41 13.99 5.41
CA LEU A 273 -35.54 13.35 6.08
C LEU A 273 -36.62 14.36 6.56
N SER A 274 -36.41 15.66 6.35
CA SER A 274 -37.29 16.73 6.84
C SER A 274 -37.52 16.62 8.34
N ILE A 275 -36.47 16.35 9.13
CA ILE A 275 -36.56 16.21 10.59
C ILE A 275 -36.75 17.59 11.21
N PRO A 276 -37.83 17.82 12.00
CA PRO A 276 -38.04 19.09 12.71
C PRO A 276 -36.87 19.40 13.67
N ASP A 277 -36.60 20.71 13.87
CA ASP A 277 -35.50 21.14 14.74
C ASP A 277 -35.72 20.75 16.22
N ASP A 278 -36.96 20.65 16.64
CA ASP A 278 -37.37 20.26 17.99
C ASP A 278 -37.45 18.73 18.19
N TRP A 279 -37.22 17.93 17.12
CA TRP A 279 -37.21 16.48 17.23
C TRP A 279 -35.95 15.99 17.92
N THR A 280 -36.14 15.15 18.93
CA THR A 280 -35.03 14.44 19.62
C THR A 280 -35.14 12.93 19.41
N ALA A 281 -34.00 12.27 19.25
CA ALA A 281 -34.00 10.83 19.16
C ALA A 281 -34.52 10.18 20.45
N PRO A 282 -35.32 9.11 20.35
CA PRO A 282 -35.74 8.35 21.50
C PRO A 282 -34.54 7.80 22.25
N GLU A 283 -34.58 7.84 23.59
CA GLU A 283 -33.53 7.21 24.39
C GLU A 283 -33.40 5.72 24.01
N PRO A 284 -32.17 5.18 23.91
CA PRO A 284 -32.00 3.78 23.66
C PRO A 284 -32.65 2.99 24.78
N VAL A 285 -33.60 2.12 24.42
CA VAL A 285 -34.22 1.18 25.36
C VAL A 285 -33.07 0.35 25.96
N THR A 286 -32.73 0.66 27.20
CA THR A 286 -31.77 -0.17 27.94
C THR A 286 -32.33 -1.58 27.99
N ALA A 287 -31.57 -2.54 27.47
CA ALA A 287 -31.89 -3.96 27.62
C ALA A 287 -32.20 -4.23 29.10
N PRO A 288 -33.20 -5.09 29.44
CA PRO A 288 -33.48 -5.42 30.82
C PRO A 288 -32.18 -5.85 31.48
N GLN A 289 -31.86 -5.20 32.62
CA GLN A 289 -30.70 -5.64 33.43
C GLN A 289 -30.92 -7.12 33.76
N GLU A 290 -29.98 -7.94 33.35
CA GLU A 290 -29.91 -9.32 33.82
C GLU A 290 -29.99 -9.30 35.35
N GLY A 291 -30.93 -10.09 35.88
CA GLY A 291 -31.15 -10.20 37.34
C GLY A 291 -29.84 -10.57 38.06
N PRO A 292 -29.79 -10.36 39.39
CA PRO A 292 -28.58 -10.58 40.17
C PRO A 292 -28.01 -11.96 39.91
N PRO A 293 -26.68 -12.11 39.86
CA PRO A 293 -26.03 -13.39 39.52
C PRO A 293 -26.47 -14.50 40.49
N VAL A 294 -26.94 -15.59 39.94
CA VAL A 294 -27.22 -16.81 40.70
C VAL A 294 -25.90 -17.24 41.33
N ALA A 295 -25.92 -17.47 42.63
CA ALA A 295 -24.78 -17.92 43.41
C ALA A 295 -24.12 -19.14 42.80
N PRO A 296 -22.78 -19.25 42.78
CA PRO A 296 -22.10 -20.37 42.16
C PRO A 296 -22.39 -21.65 42.95
N ALA A 297 -22.80 -22.69 42.23
CA ALA A 297 -22.90 -24.03 42.72
C ALA A 297 -21.51 -24.54 43.09
N THR A 298 -21.44 -25.23 44.23
CA THR A 298 -20.31 -25.83 44.89
C THR A 298 -19.34 -26.54 43.93
N GLU A 299 -18.06 -26.23 44.07
CA GLU A 299 -16.94 -26.87 43.36
C GLU A 299 -16.90 -28.37 43.60
N PRO A 300 -16.64 -29.20 42.58
CA PRO A 300 -16.08 -30.54 42.78
C PRO A 300 -14.55 -30.47 42.86
N GLN A 301 -14.02 -31.30 43.72
CA GLN A 301 -12.64 -31.40 44.14
C GLN A 301 -11.63 -31.57 42.99
N GLN A 302 -10.46 -30.98 43.22
CA GLN A 302 -9.25 -31.01 42.46
C GLN A 302 -8.79 -32.42 42.08
N GLU A 303 -8.65 -32.71 40.80
CA GLU A 303 -7.74 -33.73 40.27
C GLU A 303 -6.42 -33.05 39.84
N GLU A 304 -5.30 -33.73 40.17
CA GLU A 304 -3.93 -33.26 39.97
C GLU A 304 -3.59 -32.95 38.49
N PRO A 305 -2.64 -32.07 38.23
CA PRO A 305 -2.37 -31.56 36.86
C PRO A 305 -1.61 -32.60 36.04
N VAL A 306 -2.23 -33.03 34.98
CA VAL A 306 -1.53 -33.68 33.85
C VAL A 306 -0.76 -32.63 33.09
N SER A 307 0.53 -32.89 32.89
CA SER A 307 1.53 -32.01 32.24
C SER A 307 1.02 -31.43 30.93
N ALA A 308 1.20 -30.10 30.82
CA ALA A 308 0.90 -29.29 29.64
C ALA A 308 1.66 -29.79 28.39
N PRO A 309 1.05 -29.77 27.22
CA PRO A 309 1.75 -29.89 25.95
C PRO A 309 2.48 -28.61 25.64
N ALA A 310 3.67 -28.76 25.07
CA ALA A 310 4.55 -27.67 24.67
C ALA A 310 3.86 -26.63 23.78
N GLU A 311 4.19 -25.37 24.00
CA GLU A 311 3.80 -24.23 23.15
C GLU A 311 4.15 -24.48 21.68
N PRO A 312 3.30 -24.07 20.73
CA PRO A 312 3.63 -24.13 19.30
C PRO A 312 4.73 -23.10 19.00
N THR A 313 5.89 -23.59 18.57
CA THR A 313 6.95 -22.79 18.01
C THR A 313 6.45 -22.03 16.77
N GLU A 314 6.74 -20.73 16.72
CA GLU A 314 6.51 -19.86 15.57
C GLU A 314 7.04 -20.48 14.27
N PRO A 315 6.34 -20.36 13.14
CA PRO A 315 6.79 -20.91 11.87
C PRO A 315 8.03 -20.12 11.37
N VAL A 316 9.14 -20.83 11.27
CA VAL A 316 10.37 -20.31 10.63
C VAL A 316 10.10 -20.23 9.13
N VAL A 317 10.05 -19.01 8.59
CA VAL A 317 10.04 -18.75 7.16
C VAL A 317 11.44 -18.99 6.62
N MET A 318 11.65 -20.12 5.96
CA MET A 318 12.88 -20.41 5.23
C MET A 318 12.77 -19.89 3.79
N PRO A 319 13.80 -19.21 3.26
CA PRO A 319 13.86 -18.91 1.83
C PRO A 319 14.07 -20.22 1.05
N ILE A 320 13.32 -20.39 -0.03
CA ILE A 320 13.51 -21.54 -0.93
C ILE A 320 14.71 -21.25 -1.80
N ASP A 321 15.76 -22.08 -1.65
CA ASP A 321 16.92 -22.13 -2.50
C ASP A 321 16.53 -22.36 -3.97
N GLN A 322 17.18 -21.63 -4.86
CA GLN A 322 17.19 -21.90 -6.29
C GLN A 322 17.89 -23.24 -6.55
N PRO A 323 17.50 -24.03 -7.55
CA PRO A 323 18.21 -25.25 -7.89
C PRO A 323 19.61 -24.91 -8.41
N THR A 324 20.62 -25.38 -7.68
CA THR A 324 22.01 -25.39 -8.13
C THR A 324 22.15 -26.41 -9.26
N GLU A 325 22.52 -25.94 -10.45
CA GLU A 325 23.15 -26.77 -11.47
C GLU A 325 24.54 -27.14 -10.98
N GLY A 326 24.82 -28.42 -10.89
CA GLY A 326 26.18 -28.89 -10.59
C GLY A 326 26.26 -30.38 -10.37
N GLY A 327 26.54 -31.13 -11.39
CA GLY A 327 26.83 -32.56 -11.33
C GLY A 327 27.37 -33.06 -12.66
N SER A 328 28.68 -32.83 -12.87
CA SER A 328 29.42 -33.41 -13.95
C SER A 328 29.39 -34.94 -13.90
N ASP A 329 29.05 -35.59 -15.01
CA ASP A 329 29.57 -36.92 -15.30
C ASP A 329 30.00 -37.02 -16.78
N GLN A 330 31.26 -37.40 -16.94
CA GLN A 330 31.98 -37.59 -18.18
C GLN A 330 31.47 -38.87 -18.88
N MET A 331 31.13 -38.81 -20.14
CA MET A 331 31.33 -39.93 -21.06
C MET A 331 31.65 -39.40 -22.46
N ALA A 332 32.62 -40.00 -23.06
CA ALA A 332 33.35 -39.66 -24.27
C ALA A 332 32.56 -39.83 -25.60
N GLY A 333 32.79 -38.91 -26.52
CA GLY A 333 32.95 -38.86 -27.97
C GLY A 333 32.02 -39.70 -28.88
N PRO A 334 32.05 -39.46 -30.19
CA PRO A 334 33.07 -38.75 -30.99
C PRO A 334 32.51 -37.65 -31.94
N THR A 335 33.46 -36.87 -32.41
CA THR A 335 33.58 -35.94 -33.52
C THR A 335 32.68 -36.13 -34.73
N ASP A 336 32.08 -35.01 -35.22
CA ASP A 336 32.00 -34.70 -36.63
C ASP A 336 32.05 -33.18 -36.88
N GLU A 337 33.07 -32.80 -37.62
CA GLU A 337 33.33 -31.48 -38.19
C GLU A 337 32.31 -31.13 -39.26
N VAL A 338 31.68 -29.95 -39.21
CA VAL A 338 31.27 -29.22 -40.42
C VAL A 338 31.51 -27.72 -40.21
N SER A 339 32.43 -27.20 -41.03
CA SER A 339 32.84 -25.80 -41.15
C SER A 339 31.75 -24.91 -41.77
N PRO A 340 31.90 -23.58 -41.70
CA PRO A 340 30.84 -22.60 -41.89
C PRO A 340 30.71 -22.14 -43.35
N GLU A 341 29.51 -21.98 -43.83
CA GLU A 341 29.22 -21.24 -45.07
C GLU A 341 28.89 -19.77 -44.81
N ARG A 342 29.64 -18.96 -45.49
CA ARG A 342 29.53 -17.52 -45.69
C ARG A 342 28.32 -17.25 -46.60
N VAL A 343 27.42 -16.32 -46.26
CA VAL A 343 26.54 -15.69 -47.19
C VAL A 343 26.66 -14.17 -47.12
N GLU A 344 26.88 -13.65 -48.33
CA GLU A 344 27.25 -12.31 -48.71
C GLU A 344 26.19 -11.23 -48.40
N SER A 345 26.77 -10.06 -48.24
CA SER A 345 26.15 -8.72 -48.30
C SER A 345 25.35 -8.44 -49.56
N ALA A 346 24.19 -7.79 -49.41
CA ALA A 346 23.59 -7.02 -50.47
C ALA A 346 23.14 -5.64 -49.91
N GLU A 347 23.72 -4.61 -50.49
CA GLU A 347 23.47 -3.17 -50.28
C GLU A 347 22.26 -2.70 -51.11
N PRO A 348 21.80 -1.43 -50.91
CA PRO A 348 20.41 -1.00 -51.07
C PRO A 348 20.12 -0.37 -52.42
N ALA A 349 18.86 -0.34 -52.82
CA ALA A 349 18.35 0.48 -53.92
C ALA A 349 17.53 1.67 -53.43
N ASP A 350 18.06 2.83 -53.75
CA ASP A 350 17.48 4.16 -53.76
C ASP A 350 16.43 4.29 -54.84
N GLU A 351 15.21 4.76 -54.54
CA GLU A 351 14.41 5.49 -55.50
C GLU A 351 13.41 6.47 -54.84
N ARG A 352 13.78 7.71 -54.97
CA ARG A 352 12.91 8.89 -54.74
C ARG A 352 11.91 9.03 -55.84
N ARG A 353 10.64 9.38 -55.57
CA ARG A 353 9.96 10.50 -56.25
C ARG A 353 8.66 10.92 -55.53
N PRO A 354 8.36 12.22 -55.57
CA PRO A 354 7.22 12.82 -54.86
C PRO A 354 5.99 12.93 -55.73
N ILE A 355 4.80 12.84 -55.13
CA ILE A 355 3.55 13.21 -55.78
C ILE A 355 2.91 14.40 -55.05
N ARG A 356 2.65 15.43 -55.85
CA ARG A 356 2.02 16.72 -55.51
C ARG A 356 0.49 16.61 -55.41
N PRO A 357 -0.18 17.59 -54.78
CA PRO A 357 -1.59 17.50 -54.39
C PRO A 357 -2.55 17.92 -55.52
N GLY A 358 -3.69 17.26 -55.57
CA GLY A 358 -4.82 17.62 -56.42
C GLY A 358 -5.89 18.37 -55.61
N ARG A 359 -6.24 19.52 -56.10
CA ARG A 359 -7.34 20.41 -55.69
C ARG A 359 -8.68 20.01 -56.35
N ARG A 360 -9.76 20.47 -55.69
CA ARG A 360 -11.16 20.67 -56.16
C ARG A 360 -12.05 19.44 -56.03
N SER A 361 -13.28 19.59 -55.59
CA SER A 361 -14.25 20.73 -55.56
C SER A 361 -15.15 20.54 -54.35
#